data_a92c629865f5f819336b9557f4bd2485
#
_entry.id   a92c629865f5f819336b9557f4bd2485
#
_cell.length_a   1.000
_cell.length_b   1.000
_cell.length_c   1.000
_cell.angle_alpha   90.00
_cell.angle_beta   90.00
_cell.angle_gamma   90.00
#
_symmetry.space_group_name_H-M   'P 1'
#
loop_
_entity.id
_entity.type
_entity.pdbx_description
1 polymer ?
#
loop_
_entity_poly.entity_id
_entity_poly.type
_entity_poly.pdbx_seq_one_letter_code
_entity_poly.pdbx_strand_id
1 'polypeptide(L)' 'MSYINQDYVVQELLGMISTQQQQGRVFPELSNDRILAIADSFLFEWNELGDPDANFEAMLEWTLDQNLTHA' A
#
# COMPACT_ATOMS: atom_id res chain seq x y z
N MET A 1 -2.80 21.60 2.02
CA MET A 1 -2.96 20.27 2.61
C MET A 1 -3.27 19.26 1.51
N SER A 2 -2.45 18.26 1.36
CA SER A 2 -2.68 17.27 0.32
C SER A 2 -3.71 16.25 0.80
N TYR A 3 -4.68 15.99 -0.06
CA TYR A 3 -5.73 15.01 0.19
C TYR A 3 -5.38 13.73 -0.55
N ILE A 4 -5.26 12.63 0.19
CA ILE A 4 -4.92 11.34 -0.39
C ILE A 4 -6.20 10.53 -0.52
N ASN A 5 -6.47 10.04 -1.73
CA ASN A 5 -7.63 9.20 -2.01
C ASN A 5 -7.20 7.78 -2.38
N GLN A 6 -8.20 6.90 -2.54
CA GLN A 6 -7.94 5.51 -2.85
C GLN A 6 -7.18 5.33 -4.15
N ASP A 7 -7.53 6.10 -5.19
CA ASP A 7 -6.88 5.97 -6.50
C ASP A 7 -5.39 6.27 -6.41
N TYR A 8 -5.02 7.29 -5.65
CA TYR A 8 -3.62 7.63 -5.46
C TYR A 8 -2.88 6.47 -4.79
N VAL A 9 -3.47 5.92 -3.73
CA VAL A 9 -2.85 4.82 -3.00
C VAL A 9 -2.71 3.59 -3.89
N VAL A 10 -3.73 3.28 -4.69
CA VAL A 10 -3.68 2.13 -5.60
C VAL A 10 -2.52 2.30 -6.59
N GLN A 11 -2.36 3.47 -7.17
CA GLN A 11 -1.27 3.72 -8.13
C GLN A 11 0.10 3.57 -7.48
N GLU A 12 0.25 4.12 -6.28
CA GLU A 12 1.52 4.01 -5.54
C GLU A 12 1.79 2.54 -5.15
N LEU A 13 0.75 1.82 -4.77
CA LEU A 13 0.87 0.41 -4.40
C LEU A 13 1.30 -0.44 -5.61
N LEU A 14 0.67 -0.23 -6.75
CA LEU A 14 1.03 -0.95 -7.97
C LEU A 14 2.46 -0.66 -8.39
N GLY A 15 2.88 0.60 -8.29
CA GLY A 15 4.25 0.99 -8.59
C GLY A 15 5.25 0.33 -7.65
N MET A 16 4.93 0.26 -6.36
CA MET A 16 5.77 -0.39 -5.37
C MET A 16 5.92 -1.88 -5.67
N ILE A 17 4.82 -2.57 -5.97
CA ILE A 17 4.84 -3.98 -6.32
C ILE A 17 5.72 -4.21 -7.55
N SER A 18 5.52 -3.41 -8.59
CA SER A 18 6.30 -3.53 -9.83
C SER A 18 7.79 -3.35 -9.56
N THR A 19 8.16 -2.34 -8.79
CA THR A 19 9.56 -2.06 -8.46
C THR A 19 10.18 -3.23 -7.70
N GLN A 20 9.47 -3.78 -6.73
CA GLN A 20 9.98 -4.89 -5.94
C GLN A 20 10.08 -6.17 -6.75
N GLN A 21 9.16 -6.39 -7.69
CA GLN A 21 9.26 -7.52 -8.62
C GLN A 21 10.52 -7.43 -9.48
N GLN A 22 10.86 -6.23 -9.93
CA GLN A 22 12.09 -6.01 -10.70
C GLN A 22 13.34 -6.28 -9.85
N GLN A 23 13.22 -6.13 -8.55
CA GLN A 23 14.31 -6.41 -7.61
C GLN A 23 14.39 -7.88 -7.22
N GLY A 24 13.51 -8.72 -7.78
CA GLY A 24 13.53 -10.15 -7.54
C GLY A 24 12.52 -10.66 -6.53
N ARG A 25 11.69 -9.79 -5.95
CA ARG A 25 10.66 -10.23 -5.03
C ARG A 25 9.52 -10.91 -5.79
N VAL A 26 9.06 -12.04 -5.25
CA VAL A 26 7.93 -12.79 -5.82
C VAL A 26 6.68 -12.47 -5.01
N PHE A 27 5.62 -12.08 -5.71
CA PHE A 27 4.32 -11.81 -5.09
C PHE A 27 3.32 -12.87 -5.50
N PRO A 28 2.36 -13.20 -4.63
CA PRO A 28 1.24 -14.03 -5.05
C PRO A 28 0.39 -13.25 -6.05
N GLU A 29 -0.49 -13.94 -6.76
CA GLU A 29 -1.42 -13.28 -7.65
C GLU A 29 -2.36 -12.39 -6.85
N LEU A 30 -2.38 -11.10 -7.19
CA LEU A 30 -3.21 -10.11 -6.49
C LEU A 30 -4.31 -9.64 -7.44
N SER A 31 -5.55 -9.96 -7.08
CA SER A 31 -6.71 -9.47 -7.82
C SER A 31 -6.92 -7.98 -7.57
N ASN A 32 -7.72 -7.34 -8.43
CA ASN A 32 -8.06 -5.94 -8.24
C ASN A 32 -8.75 -5.71 -6.89
N ASP A 33 -9.63 -6.62 -6.49
CA ASP A 33 -10.31 -6.52 -5.21
C ASP A 33 -9.32 -6.57 -4.05
N ARG A 34 -8.29 -7.40 -4.15
CA ARG A 34 -7.27 -7.51 -3.14
C ARG A 34 -6.46 -6.22 -3.04
N ILE A 35 -6.07 -5.67 -4.19
CA ILE A 35 -5.34 -4.41 -4.24
C ILE A 35 -6.16 -3.29 -3.61
N LEU A 36 -7.46 -3.21 -3.93
CA LEU A 36 -8.35 -2.21 -3.36
C LEU A 36 -8.48 -2.37 -1.84
N ALA A 37 -8.56 -3.61 -1.36
CA ALA A 37 -8.65 -3.88 0.06
C ALA A 37 -7.39 -3.43 0.80
N ILE A 38 -6.22 -3.65 0.22
CA ILE A 38 -4.95 -3.20 0.80
C ILE A 38 -4.91 -1.66 0.84
N ALA A 39 -5.34 -1.03 -0.25
CA ALA A 39 -5.37 0.43 -0.32
C ALA A 39 -6.31 1.02 0.73
N ASP A 40 -7.49 0.42 0.92
CA ASP A 40 -8.44 0.88 1.92
C ASP A 40 -7.89 0.73 3.34
N SER A 41 -7.23 -0.39 3.61
CA SER A 41 -6.59 -0.64 4.89
C SER A 41 -5.51 0.42 5.18
N PHE A 42 -4.70 0.73 4.17
CA PHE A 42 -3.68 1.78 4.30
C PHE A 42 -4.31 3.13 4.57
N LEU A 43 -5.37 3.49 3.82
CA LEU A 43 -6.02 4.80 4.00
C LEU A 43 -6.59 4.96 5.40
N PHE A 44 -7.21 3.91 5.93
CA PHE A 44 -7.74 3.95 7.29
C PHE A 44 -6.61 4.22 8.29
N GLU A 45 -5.53 3.49 8.20
CA GLU A 45 -4.38 3.64 9.09
C GLU A 45 -3.74 5.03 8.94
N TRP A 46 -3.57 5.48 7.70
CA TRP A 46 -2.95 6.77 7.43
C TRP A 46 -3.74 7.92 8.02
N ASN A 47 -5.07 7.89 7.85
CA ASN A 47 -5.93 8.94 8.37
C ASN A 47 -6.01 8.93 9.89
N GLU A 48 -5.97 7.75 10.50
CA GLU A 48 -5.99 7.62 11.95
C GLU A 48 -4.67 8.09 12.58
N LEU A 49 -3.57 7.91 11.88
CA LEU A 49 -2.25 8.26 12.40
C LEU A 49 -2.11 9.76 12.64
N GLY A 50 -2.52 10.57 11.67
CA GLY A 50 -2.50 12.03 11.79
C GLY A 50 -1.11 12.61 12.01
N ASP A 51 -0.05 11.86 11.72
CA ASP A 51 1.33 12.29 11.95
C ASP A 51 1.89 12.93 10.68
N PRO A 52 2.20 14.25 10.70
CA PRO A 52 2.72 14.91 9.51
C PRO A 52 4.12 14.43 9.11
N ASP A 53 4.85 13.79 10.01
CA ASP A 53 6.20 13.30 9.74
C ASP A 53 6.20 11.82 9.31
N ALA A 54 5.04 11.20 9.19
CA ALA A 54 4.96 9.80 8.80
C ALA A 54 5.48 9.59 7.38
N ASN A 55 6.26 8.52 7.20
CA ASN A 55 6.82 8.15 5.90
C ASN A 55 5.79 7.34 5.12
N PHE A 56 5.25 7.93 4.05
CA PHE A 56 4.22 7.31 3.22
C PHE A 56 4.68 5.97 2.64
N GLU A 57 5.87 5.95 2.02
CA GLU A 57 6.36 4.73 1.37
C GLU A 57 6.61 3.61 2.35
N ALA A 58 7.24 3.92 3.48
CA ALA A 58 7.54 2.92 4.50
C ALA A 58 6.25 2.33 5.08
N MET A 59 5.26 3.16 5.33
CA MET A 59 3.99 2.71 5.86
C MET A 59 3.21 1.88 4.85
N LEU A 60 3.25 2.28 3.57
CA LEU A 60 2.59 1.52 2.51
C LEU A 60 3.23 0.15 2.34
N GLU A 61 4.55 0.08 2.38
CA GLU A 61 5.27 -1.20 2.31
C GLU A 61 4.92 -2.09 3.49
N TRP A 62 4.86 -1.53 4.69
CA TRP A 62 4.48 -2.27 5.88
C TRP A 62 3.06 -2.84 5.74
N THR A 63 2.12 -2.03 5.26
CA THR A 63 0.74 -2.46 5.07
C THR A 63 0.66 -3.58 4.04
N LEU A 64 1.39 -3.44 2.94
CA LEU A 64 1.46 -4.48 1.92
C LEU A 64 1.98 -5.79 2.51
N ASP A 65 3.09 -5.74 3.24
CA ASP A 65 3.70 -6.92 3.83
C ASP A 65 2.76 -7.61 4.83
N GLN A 66 2.07 -6.84 5.65
CA GLN A 66 1.12 -7.40 6.62
C GLN A 66 -0.02 -8.14 5.91
N ASN A 67 -0.53 -7.56 4.83
CA ASN A 67 -1.62 -8.19 4.09
C ASN A 67 -1.18 -9.46 3.37
N LEU A 68 0.06 -9.51 2.90
CA LEU A 68 0.59 -10.72 2.27
C LEU A 68 0.85 -11.83 3.28
N THR A 69 1.30 -11.46 4.47
CA THR A 69 1.62 -12.42 5.53
C THR A 69 0.36 -13.08 6.09
N HIS A 70 -0.74 -12.34 6.13
CA HIS A 70 -2.01 -12.82 6.67
C HIS A 70 -2.97 -13.33 5.59
N ALA A 71 -2.45 -13.67 4.46
CA ALA A 71 -3.27 -14.17 3.35
C ALA A 71 -3.86 -15.55 3.66
#